data_7babbd49414449792be4464617b704a1
#
_entry.id   7babbd49414449792be4464617b704a1
#
_cell.length_a   1.000
_cell.length_b   1.000
_cell.length_c   1.000
_cell.angle_alpha   90.00
_cell.angle_beta   90.00
_cell.angle_gamma   90.00
#
_symmetry.space_group_name_H-M   'P 1'
#
loop_
_entity.id
_entity.type
_entity.pdbx_description
1 polymer ?
#
loop_
_entity_poly.entity_id
_entity_poly.type
_entity_poly.pdbx_seq_one_letter_code
_entity_poly.pdbx_strand_id
1 'polypeptide(L)'
;MQNNVLDYLEGSLQRVPDKIAYADDQVELSFADVKRIMDSVGTGLLNKGCNREPVIVFMKKSPNTIATFFGVINAGCYYVPIDSEMPATRINLILDNCKPRVIICDDSTIDIANDFDYKADIVLFSEISQTAADVQALAQVRKRTIDTDPIYIVFTSGST
;
A
#
# COMPACT_ATOMS: atom_id res chain seq x y z
N MET A 1 22.62 10.04 -1.14
CA MET A 1 21.62 10.66 -2.04
C MET A 1 20.31 9.94 -1.82
N GLN A 2 19.21 10.64 -1.60
CA GLN A 2 17.91 10.02 -1.42
C GLN A 2 17.30 9.79 -2.80
N ASN A 3 17.03 8.52 -3.14
CA ASN A 3 16.56 8.12 -4.47
C ASN A 3 15.11 7.65 -4.47
N ASN A 4 14.50 7.53 -3.28
CA ASN A 4 13.15 7.01 -3.13
C ASN A 4 12.46 7.65 -1.93
N VAL A 5 11.14 7.76 -1.95
CA VAL A 5 10.33 8.30 -0.84
C VAL A 5 10.57 7.55 0.48
N LEU A 6 10.89 6.25 0.42
CA LEU A 6 11.20 5.45 1.60
C LEU A 6 12.50 5.87 2.31
N ASP A 7 13.46 6.49 1.61
CA ASP A 7 14.69 7.01 2.22
C ASP A 7 14.39 8.12 3.24
N TYR A 8 13.34 8.94 2.99
CA TYR A 8 12.90 9.97 3.93
C TYR A 8 12.28 9.37 5.19
N LEU A 9 11.46 8.31 5.03
CA LEU A 9 10.89 7.57 6.16
C LEU A 9 12.00 6.93 7.01
N GLU A 10 12.95 6.26 6.38
CA GLU A 10 14.08 5.62 7.03
C GLU A 10 14.97 6.65 7.76
N GLY A 11 15.21 7.81 7.17
CA GLY A 11 15.94 8.90 7.82
C GLY A 11 15.22 9.45 9.05
N SER A 12 13.89 9.47 9.06
CA SER A 12 13.10 9.85 10.23
C SER A 12 13.10 8.75 11.29
N LEU A 13 12.97 7.49 10.88
CA LEU A 13 13.05 6.33 11.76
C LEU A 13 14.37 6.28 12.54
N GLN A 14 15.51 6.55 11.88
CA GLN A 14 16.81 6.55 12.53
C GLN A 14 16.97 7.65 13.59
N ARG A 15 16.29 8.79 13.43
CA ARG A 15 16.40 9.93 14.34
C ARG A 15 15.38 9.89 15.47
N VAL A 16 14.15 9.52 15.20
CA VAL A 16 13.01 9.63 16.12
C VAL A 16 12.03 8.46 15.96
N PRO A 17 12.45 7.20 16.19
CA PRO A 17 11.63 6.01 15.92
C PRO A 17 10.30 6.00 16.67
N ASP A 18 10.29 6.48 17.92
CA ASP A 18 9.11 6.43 18.78
C ASP A 18 8.20 7.65 18.66
N LYS A 19 8.59 8.63 17.81
CA LYS A 19 7.74 9.79 17.57
C LYS A 19 6.54 9.38 16.73
N ILE A 20 5.33 9.87 17.09
CA ILE A 20 4.12 9.68 16.30
C ILE A 20 4.33 10.31 14.90
N ALA A 21 4.19 9.49 13.88
CA ALA A 21 4.30 9.86 12.48
C ALA A 21 2.93 10.21 11.89
N TYR A 22 1.92 9.41 12.20
CA TYR A 22 0.54 9.58 11.72
C TYR A 22 -0.43 9.25 12.85
N ALA A 23 -1.48 10.07 12.95
CA ALA A 23 -2.54 9.88 13.94
C ALA A 23 -3.89 10.34 13.40
N ASP A 24 -4.95 9.66 13.81
CA ASP A 24 -6.32 10.12 13.76
C ASP A 24 -6.97 9.94 15.15
N ASP A 25 -8.28 9.99 15.26
CA ASP A 25 -9.00 9.82 16.51
C ASP A 25 -9.09 8.35 17.01
N GLN A 26 -8.63 7.39 16.22
CA GLN A 26 -8.70 5.94 16.50
C GLN A 26 -7.32 5.28 16.59
N VAL A 27 -6.36 5.74 15.77
CA VAL A 27 -5.06 5.09 15.58
C VAL A 27 -3.94 6.11 15.63
N GLU A 28 -2.90 5.79 16.39
CA GLU A 28 -1.62 6.50 16.36
C GLU A 28 -0.53 5.52 15.94
N LEU A 29 0.32 5.91 14.99
CA LEU A 29 1.46 5.14 14.53
C LEU A 29 2.74 5.94 14.71
N SER A 30 3.70 5.37 15.42
CA SER A 30 5.07 5.87 15.45
C SER A 30 5.79 5.58 14.14
N PHE A 31 6.96 6.20 13.91
CA PHE A 31 7.80 5.83 12.75
C PHE A 31 8.19 4.34 12.77
N ALA A 32 8.40 3.76 13.96
CA ALA A 32 8.68 2.34 14.13
C ALA A 32 7.48 1.46 13.73
N ASP A 33 6.25 1.86 14.10
CA ASP A 33 5.03 1.14 13.68
C ASP A 33 4.83 1.20 12.17
N VAL A 34 5.01 2.37 11.56
CA VAL A 34 4.93 2.53 10.11
C VAL A 34 5.94 1.60 9.42
N LYS A 35 7.17 1.54 9.93
CA LYS A 35 8.21 0.64 9.37
C LYS A 35 7.80 -0.82 9.47
N ARG A 36 7.31 -1.26 10.63
CA ARG A 36 6.86 -2.62 10.84
C ARG A 36 5.73 -3.00 9.87
N ILE A 37 4.71 -2.15 9.74
CA ILE A 37 3.59 -2.38 8.82
C ILE A 37 4.09 -2.38 7.36
N MET A 38 4.94 -1.43 7.00
CA MET A 38 5.55 -1.34 5.67
C MET A 38 6.26 -2.64 5.29
N ASP A 39 7.07 -3.20 6.19
CA ASP A 39 7.82 -4.43 5.92
C ASP A 39 6.89 -5.65 5.81
N SER A 40 5.90 -5.74 6.69
CA SER A 40 4.91 -6.83 6.67
C SER A 40 4.08 -6.81 5.38
N VAL A 41 3.51 -5.67 5.03
CA VAL A 41 2.72 -5.50 3.80
C VAL A 41 3.58 -5.74 2.57
N GLY A 42 4.79 -5.18 2.54
CA GLY A 42 5.74 -5.39 1.44
C GLY A 42 6.06 -6.86 1.23
N THR A 43 6.37 -7.58 2.31
CA THR A 43 6.64 -9.02 2.26
C THR A 43 5.41 -9.82 1.82
N GLY A 44 4.22 -9.49 2.35
CA GLY A 44 2.98 -10.14 1.95
C GLY A 44 2.70 -10.02 0.45
N LEU A 45 2.97 -8.86 -0.14
CA LEU A 45 2.84 -8.64 -1.58
C LEU A 45 3.88 -9.44 -2.38
N LEU A 46 5.13 -9.50 -1.93
CA LEU A 46 6.16 -10.34 -2.56
C LEU A 46 5.77 -11.82 -2.55
N ASN A 47 5.21 -12.32 -1.44
CA ASN A 47 4.73 -13.70 -1.32
C ASN A 47 3.58 -14.02 -2.30
N LYS A 48 2.81 -12.99 -2.70
CA LYS A 48 1.78 -13.10 -3.75
C LYS A 48 2.33 -12.94 -5.17
N GLY A 49 3.63 -12.76 -5.32
CA GLY A 49 4.28 -12.61 -6.60
C GLY A 49 4.12 -11.23 -7.24
N CYS A 50 3.73 -10.22 -6.47
CA CYS A 50 3.64 -8.85 -6.98
C CYS A 50 5.02 -8.29 -7.36
N ASN A 51 5.11 -7.65 -8.51
CA ASN A 51 6.36 -7.09 -9.01
C ASN A 51 6.08 -5.96 -10.03
N ARG A 52 6.44 -4.72 -9.68
CA ARG A 52 6.30 -3.53 -10.54
C ARG A 52 4.91 -3.37 -11.16
N GLU A 53 3.88 -3.64 -10.39
CA GLU A 53 2.48 -3.63 -10.82
C GLU A 53 1.60 -2.80 -9.88
N PRO A 54 0.39 -2.39 -10.32
CA PRO A 54 -0.54 -1.67 -9.47
C PRO A 54 -1.08 -2.57 -8.35
N VAL A 55 -1.16 -2.02 -7.15
CA VAL A 55 -1.87 -2.60 -6.01
C VAL A 55 -2.97 -1.64 -5.60
N ILE A 56 -4.21 -2.10 -5.65
CA ILE A 56 -5.34 -1.29 -5.19
C ILE A 56 -5.32 -1.25 -3.67
N VAL A 57 -5.45 -0.05 -3.12
CA VAL A 57 -5.66 0.17 -1.69
C VAL A 57 -7.05 0.75 -1.51
N PHE A 58 -7.98 -0.12 -1.12
CA PHE A 58 -9.40 0.17 -0.91
C PHE A 58 -9.71 0.11 0.58
N MET A 59 -9.24 1.10 1.30
CA MET A 59 -9.32 1.20 2.75
C MET A 59 -9.86 2.59 3.14
N LYS A 60 -10.50 2.71 4.30
CA LYS A 60 -10.81 4.02 4.88
C LYS A 60 -9.54 4.83 5.12
N LYS A 61 -9.65 6.14 4.97
CA LYS A 61 -8.55 7.08 5.27
C LYS A 61 -8.16 6.95 6.74
N SER A 62 -6.95 6.50 7.00
CA SER A 62 -6.40 6.27 8.34
C SER A 62 -4.87 6.23 8.30
N PRO A 63 -4.18 6.29 9.45
CA PRO A 63 -2.75 6.05 9.53
C PRO A 63 -2.33 4.71 8.92
N ASN A 64 -3.14 3.66 9.09
CA ASN A 64 -2.89 2.33 8.52
C ASN A 64 -2.89 2.35 6.98
N THR A 65 -3.76 3.15 6.37
CA THR A 65 -3.80 3.31 4.91
C THR A 65 -2.50 3.92 4.38
N ILE A 66 -1.96 4.93 5.09
CA ILE A 66 -0.67 5.54 4.73
C ILE A 66 0.48 4.53 4.88
N ALA A 67 0.50 3.78 5.99
CA ALA A 67 1.51 2.73 6.20
C ALA A 67 1.42 1.63 5.12
N THR A 68 0.21 1.31 4.65
CA THR A 68 -0.02 0.39 3.53
C THR A 68 0.57 0.93 2.22
N PHE A 69 0.44 2.22 1.92
CA PHE A 69 1.07 2.83 0.75
C PHE A 69 2.59 2.63 0.76
N PHE A 70 3.23 2.86 1.90
CA PHE A 70 4.67 2.59 2.04
C PHE A 70 4.98 1.10 1.84
N GLY A 71 4.14 0.20 2.32
CA GLY A 71 4.30 -1.24 2.11
C GLY A 71 4.25 -1.64 0.64
N VAL A 72 3.32 -1.06 -0.12
CA VAL A 72 3.22 -1.29 -1.58
C VAL A 72 4.49 -0.81 -2.29
N ILE A 73 4.97 0.39 -1.95
CA ILE A 73 6.22 0.93 -2.52
C ILE A 73 7.42 0.05 -2.12
N ASN A 74 7.44 -0.46 -0.88
CA ASN A 74 8.52 -1.32 -0.39
C ASN A 74 8.57 -2.67 -1.12
N ALA A 75 7.45 -3.15 -1.64
CA ALA A 75 7.38 -4.31 -2.54
C ALA A 75 7.83 -3.99 -3.98
N GLY A 76 8.23 -2.76 -4.28
CA GLY A 76 8.56 -2.32 -5.64
C GLY A 76 7.35 -2.16 -6.55
N CYS A 77 6.16 -2.07 -5.98
CA CYS A 77 4.89 -1.83 -6.64
C CYS A 77 4.46 -0.37 -6.49
N TYR A 78 3.36 0.01 -7.12
CA TYR A 78 2.78 1.35 -6.98
C TYR A 78 1.32 1.24 -6.54
N TYR A 79 0.93 2.11 -5.58
CA TYR A 79 -0.42 2.04 -5.04
C TYR A 79 -1.41 2.84 -5.88
N VAL A 80 -2.65 2.34 -5.92
CA VAL A 80 -3.80 3.01 -6.52
C VAL A 80 -4.86 3.18 -5.43
N PRO A 81 -4.97 4.37 -4.83
CA PRO A 81 -5.95 4.59 -3.78
C PRO A 81 -7.34 4.74 -4.40
N ILE A 82 -8.30 4.00 -3.87
CA ILE A 82 -9.73 4.13 -4.23
C ILE A 82 -10.49 4.54 -2.98
N ASP A 83 -11.29 5.59 -3.11
CA ASP A 83 -12.19 6.04 -2.05
C ASP A 83 -13.37 5.08 -1.91
N SER A 84 -13.70 4.65 -0.69
CA SER A 84 -14.82 3.75 -0.41
C SER A 84 -16.20 4.31 -0.78
N GLU A 85 -16.30 5.64 -0.94
CA GLU A 85 -17.53 6.32 -1.36
C GLU A 85 -17.64 6.46 -2.89
N MET A 86 -16.64 6.00 -3.63
CA MET A 86 -16.64 6.06 -5.09
C MET A 86 -17.71 5.13 -5.68
N PRO A 87 -18.48 5.57 -6.69
CA PRO A 87 -19.46 4.71 -7.37
C PRO A 87 -18.84 3.45 -7.94
N ALA A 88 -19.53 2.30 -7.79
CA ALA A 88 -19.05 0.98 -8.24
C ALA A 88 -18.69 0.96 -9.74
N THR A 89 -19.46 1.65 -10.58
CA THR A 89 -19.17 1.77 -12.02
C THR A 89 -17.80 2.38 -12.29
N ARG A 90 -17.41 3.38 -11.51
CA ARG A 90 -16.10 4.03 -11.63
C ARG A 90 -14.99 3.15 -11.08
N ILE A 91 -15.24 2.45 -9.97
CA ILE A 91 -14.28 1.48 -9.42
C ILE A 91 -13.97 0.39 -10.46
N ASN A 92 -14.98 -0.20 -11.08
CA ASN A 92 -14.81 -1.23 -12.11
C ASN A 92 -14.00 -0.72 -13.30
N LEU A 93 -14.22 0.53 -13.75
CA LEU A 93 -13.40 1.13 -14.80
C LEU A 93 -11.92 1.27 -14.40
N ILE A 94 -11.65 1.64 -13.14
CA ILE A 94 -10.28 1.71 -12.62
C ILE A 94 -9.64 0.32 -12.58
N LEU A 95 -10.37 -0.69 -12.10
CA LEU A 95 -9.90 -2.08 -12.03
C LEU A 95 -9.58 -2.61 -13.44
N ASP A 96 -10.45 -2.37 -14.41
CA ASP A 96 -10.26 -2.79 -15.81
C ASP A 96 -9.05 -2.12 -16.46
N ASN A 97 -8.78 -0.88 -16.12
CA ASN A 97 -7.61 -0.15 -16.62
C ASN A 97 -6.30 -0.57 -15.93
N CYS A 98 -6.31 -0.68 -14.60
CA CYS A 98 -5.14 -1.01 -13.82
C CYS A 98 -4.76 -2.49 -13.88
N LYS A 99 -5.76 -3.37 -14.00
CA LYS A 99 -5.62 -4.84 -13.97
C LYS A 99 -4.80 -5.32 -12.77
N PRO A 100 -5.18 -4.94 -11.53
CA PRO A 100 -4.41 -5.27 -10.35
C PRO A 100 -4.47 -6.78 -10.07
N ARG A 101 -3.37 -7.33 -9.56
CA ARG A 101 -3.34 -8.68 -8.99
C ARG A 101 -3.95 -8.70 -7.59
N VAL A 102 -3.71 -7.65 -6.80
CA VAL A 102 -4.09 -7.57 -5.40
C VAL A 102 -4.89 -6.31 -5.11
N ILE A 103 -5.94 -6.47 -4.30
CA ILE A 103 -6.73 -5.40 -3.68
C ILE A 103 -6.57 -5.55 -2.17
N ILE A 104 -6.00 -4.55 -1.50
CA ILE A 104 -5.90 -4.51 -0.03
C ILE A 104 -7.11 -3.74 0.50
N CYS A 105 -7.86 -4.38 1.40
CA CYS A 105 -9.07 -3.85 2.04
C CYS A 105 -8.89 -3.79 3.55
N ASP A 106 -9.73 -3.02 4.23
CA ASP A 106 -9.97 -3.14 5.66
C ASP A 106 -11.33 -3.80 5.96
N ASP A 107 -11.61 -4.03 7.24
CA ASP A 107 -12.86 -4.69 7.67
C ASP A 107 -14.13 -3.92 7.26
N SER A 108 -14.01 -2.62 6.98
CA SER A 108 -15.14 -1.78 6.57
C SER A 108 -15.40 -1.80 5.06
N THR A 109 -14.43 -2.25 4.26
CA THR A 109 -14.48 -2.20 2.79
C THR A 109 -14.48 -3.59 2.13
N ILE A 110 -14.17 -4.64 2.89
CA ILE A 110 -14.03 -6.01 2.37
C ILE A 110 -15.30 -6.52 1.68
N ASP A 111 -16.49 -6.27 2.25
CA ASP A 111 -17.75 -6.74 1.68
C ASP A 111 -18.01 -6.05 0.32
N ILE A 112 -17.72 -4.76 0.23
CA ILE A 112 -17.86 -4.01 -1.04
C ILE A 112 -16.85 -4.53 -2.07
N ALA A 113 -15.62 -4.83 -1.65
CA ALA A 113 -14.59 -5.35 -2.55
C ALA A 113 -14.93 -6.72 -3.11
N ASN A 114 -15.59 -7.58 -2.32
CA ASN A 114 -16.05 -8.89 -2.76
C ASN A 114 -17.14 -8.81 -3.86
N ASP A 115 -17.86 -7.70 -3.93
CA ASP A 115 -18.88 -7.44 -4.94
C ASP A 115 -18.33 -6.80 -6.24
N PHE A 116 -17.03 -6.56 -6.33
CA PHE A 116 -16.43 -6.01 -7.55
C PHE A 116 -16.50 -7.02 -8.71
N ASP A 117 -16.91 -6.53 -9.87
CA ASP A 117 -16.89 -7.33 -11.12
C ASP A 117 -15.46 -7.43 -11.69
N TYR A 118 -14.52 -7.88 -10.84
CA TYR A 118 -13.12 -8.04 -11.21
C TYR A 118 -12.45 -9.14 -10.38
N LYS A 119 -11.66 -9.99 -11.03
CA LYS A 119 -10.91 -11.05 -10.33
C LYS A 119 -9.53 -10.55 -9.90
N ALA A 120 -9.38 -10.30 -8.62
CA ALA A 120 -8.11 -10.05 -7.95
C ALA A 120 -8.04 -10.84 -6.65
N ASP A 121 -6.85 -10.97 -6.09
CA ASP A 121 -6.67 -11.43 -4.72
C ASP A 121 -7.10 -10.31 -3.76
N ILE A 122 -8.22 -10.48 -3.08
CA ILE A 122 -8.66 -9.56 -2.04
C ILE A 122 -8.00 -9.96 -0.72
N VAL A 123 -7.35 -9.00 -0.08
CA VAL A 123 -6.51 -9.22 1.11
C VAL A 123 -6.89 -8.23 2.19
N LEU A 124 -7.15 -8.75 3.39
CA LEU A 124 -7.39 -7.89 4.56
C LEU A 124 -6.09 -7.28 5.07
N PHE A 125 -6.14 -5.98 5.40
CA PHE A 125 -5.04 -5.28 6.05
C PHE A 125 -4.66 -5.95 7.38
N SER A 126 -5.65 -6.38 8.17
CA SER A 126 -5.42 -7.07 9.45
C SER A 126 -4.62 -8.37 9.29
N GLU A 127 -4.67 -9.02 8.13
CA GLU A 127 -3.89 -10.22 7.82
C GLU A 127 -2.52 -9.87 7.26
N ILE A 128 -2.46 -9.07 6.19
CA ILE A 128 -1.20 -8.78 5.50
C ILE A 128 -0.23 -7.99 6.39
N SER A 129 -0.72 -7.14 7.28
CA SER A 129 0.09 -6.38 8.24
C SER A 129 0.71 -7.24 9.36
N GLN A 130 0.33 -8.52 9.46
CA GLN A 130 0.92 -9.50 10.39
C GLN A 130 1.90 -10.46 9.68
N THR A 131 2.13 -10.30 8.39
CA THR A 131 3.11 -11.12 7.66
C THR A 131 4.49 -10.95 8.29
N ALA A 132 5.17 -12.06 8.56
CA ALA A 132 6.54 -12.01 9.06
C ALA A 132 7.45 -11.37 7.99
N ALA A 133 8.14 -10.31 8.35
CA ALA A 133 8.95 -9.53 7.42
C ALA A 133 10.17 -10.29 6.91
N ASP A 134 10.31 -10.39 5.59
CA ASP A 134 11.53 -10.83 4.91
C ASP A 134 12.35 -9.61 4.48
N VAL A 135 13.15 -9.10 5.41
CA VAL A 135 13.99 -7.91 5.21
C VAL A 135 15.01 -8.13 4.07
N GLN A 136 15.46 -9.36 3.85
CA GLN A 136 16.42 -9.66 2.78
C GLN A 136 15.75 -9.56 1.40
N ALA A 137 14.57 -10.14 1.23
CA ALA A 137 13.81 -10.03 0.00
C ALA A 137 13.47 -8.56 -0.32
N LEU A 138 12.99 -7.80 0.68
CA LEU A 138 12.72 -6.37 0.53
C LEU A 138 13.97 -5.56 0.14
N ALA A 139 15.12 -5.87 0.74
CA ALA A 139 16.39 -5.22 0.40
C ALA A 139 16.82 -5.52 -1.06
N GLN A 140 16.52 -6.70 -1.60
CA GLN A 140 16.77 -7.00 -3.01
C GLN A 140 15.87 -6.18 -3.95
N VAL A 141 14.60 -6.01 -3.59
CA VAL A 141 13.69 -5.11 -4.33
C VAL A 141 14.24 -3.69 -4.32
N ARG A 142 14.63 -3.18 -3.13
CA ARG A 142 15.16 -1.83 -2.95
C ARG A 142 16.36 -1.53 -3.85
N LYS A 143 17.28 -2.50 -4.03
CA LYS A 143 18.46 -2.37 -4.92
C LYS A 143 18.10 -2.19 -6.39
N ARG A 144 16.89 -2.61 -6.81
CA ARG A 144 16.41 -2.53 -8.19
C ARG A 144 15.51 -1.33 -8.44
N THR A 145 15.09 -0.65 -7.39
CA THR A 145 14.23 0.53 -7.48
C THR A 145 15.05 1.74 -7.90
N ILE A 146 14.53 2.50 -8.84
CA ILE A 146 15.15 3.73 -9.36
C ILE A 146 14.20 4.90 -9.11
N ASP A 147 14.72 6.12 -9.21
CA ASP A 147 14.00 7.38 -8.93
C ASP A 147 12.86 7.68 -9.93
N THR A 148 12.85 7.02 -11.08
CA THR A 148 11.80 7.14 -12.10
C THR A 148 10.72 6.06 -12.00
N ASP A 149 10.84 5.11 -11.06
CA ASP A 149 9.79 4.13 -10.84
C ASP A 149 8.51 4.81 -10.32
N PRO A 150 7.32 4.45 -10.84
CA PRO A 150 6.07 4.99 -10.33
C PRO A 150 5.85 4.56 -8.88
N ILE A 151 5.29 5.45 -8.08
CA ILE A 151 4.93 5.16 -6.67
C ILE A 151 3.42 5.13 -6.46
N TYR A 152 2.64 5.83 -7.29
CA TYR A 152 1.17 5.81 -7.23
C TYR A 152 0.53 6.15 -8.59
N ILE A 153 -0.75 5.78 -8.72
CA ILE A 153 -1.66 6.27 -9.76
C ILE A 153 -2.90 6.82 -9.08
N VAL A 154 -3.31 8.04 -9.45
CA VAL A 154 -4.56 8.65 -9.02
C VAL A 154 -5.40 8.97 -10.23
N PHE A 155 -6.66 8.51 -10.23
CA PHE A 155 -7.63 8.81 -11.26
C PHE A 155 -8.39 10.10 -10.91
N THR A 156 -8.27 11.11 -11.73
CA THR A 156 -9.00 12.38 -11.58
C THR A 156 -10.33 12.35 -12.34
N SER A 157 -11.25 13.28 -12.03
CA SER A 157 -12.57 13.35 -12.68
C SER A 157 -12.55 13.60 -14.19
N GLY A 158 -11.40 13.94 -14.76
CA GLY A 158 -11.22 14.17 -16.21
C GLY A 158 -10.44 13.10 -16.95
N SER A 159 -10.07 11.99 -16.27
CA SER A 159 -9.22 10.93 -16.83
C SER A 159 -9.97 9.67 -17.29
N THR A 160 -11.29 9.80 -17.49
CA THR A 160 -12.15 8.74 -18.05
C THR A 160 -12.65 9.14 -19.42
#